data_86f0d0cc6972859f1445e438b2b2269a
#
_entry.id   86f0d0cc6972859f1445e438b2b2269a
#
_cell.length_a   1.000
_cell.length_b   1.000
_cell.length_c   1.000
_cell.angle_alpha   90.00
_cell.angle_beta   90.00
_cell.angle_gamma   90.00
#
_symmetry.space_group_name_H-M   'P 1'
#
loop_
_entity.id
_entity.type
_entity.pdbx_description
1 polymer ?
#
loop_
_entity_poly.entity_id
_entity_poly.type
_entity_poly.pdbx_seq_one_letter_code
_entity_poly.pdbx_strand_id
1 'polypeptide(L)'
;MEQWISENIDKMEAVAREGICDRCLGRMFGKLSTGMTNDIRGSMIRDALKENGADVPAPDECPLCDDVFDSLDIFAEAVAEKVVDVESDNFLVGCRVDPAMLKMEKDIIERHNLDRFESIKTELNREIGKVALPMIHRPVEFKNPQCVACVDVRFADVTLDLSPVFIKGRYTKLSREIPQTIWPCRMCHGKGCPRCNGTGKMYQTSVQEIIGDIASEMCQGNEHFFHGMGREDIDALCLGEGRPFVLEISQPKRRDIDLDELEMLANQSDLAHYHGLQFTERAEVQRTKTATPSKTYRVTVKADSKVNKERVVEVALSFKNVHLNQRTPKRVEHRRADLVRDREILWVEAEVTGEDTFNLTLETESGTYVKEFVSGDDGRCTPSFSEALGVQCYVQTLDVIAINNEGMK
;
A
#
# COMPACT_ATOMS: atom_id res chain seq x y z
N MET A 1 43.23 20.97 25.73
CA MET A 1 41.79 21.20 25.40
C MET A 1 41.61 21.11 23.88
N GLU A 2 40.64 20.30 23.39
CA GLU A 2 40.38 20.24 21.94
C GLU A 2 39.71 21.52 21.44
N GLN A 3 39.95 21.86 20.16
CA GLN A 3 39.48 23.14 19.60
C GLN A 3 37.93 23.30 19.70
N TRP A 4 37.15 22.22 19.41
CA TRP A 4 35.69 22.26 19.49
C TRP A 4 35.16 22.53 20.90
N ILE A 5 35.91 22.16 21.96
CA ILE A 5 35.55 22.46 23.34
C ILE A 5 35.90 23.92 23.64
N SER A 6 37.12 24.37 23.30
CA SER A 6 37.57 25.74 23.62
C SER A 6 36.69 26.81 22.98
N GLU A 7 36.17 26.57 21.78
CA GLU A 7 35.28 27.47 21.02
C GLU A 7 33.86 27.54 21.64
N ASN A 8 33.46 26.55 22.45
CA ASN A 8 32.10 26.45 22.98
C ASN A 8 32.06 26.36 24.53
N ILE A 9 33.16 26.59 25.22
CA ILE A 9 33.32 26.31 26.65
C ILE A 9 32.25 26.99 27.53
N ASP A 10 31.95 28.29 27.29
CA ASP A 10 30.93 29.03 28.05
C ASP A 10 29.52 28.43 27.86
N LYS A 11 29.20 27.99 26.64
CA LYS A 11 27.92 27.36 26.35
C LYS A 11 27.85 25.96 26.96
N MET A 12 28.95 25.21 26.96
CA MET A 12 29.07 23.90 27.60
C MET A 12 28.91 24.00 29.14
N GLU A 13 29.50 25.02 29.76
CA GLU A 13 29.31 25.29 31.19
C GLU A 13 27.85 25.58 31.50
N ALA A 14 27.20 26.46 30.75
CA ALA A 14 25.80 26.79 30.91
C ALA A 14 24.88 25.57 30.84
N VAL A 15 25.12 24.66 29.84
CA VAL A 15 24.36 23.42 29.69
C VAL A 15 24.68 22.41 30.80
N ALA A 16 25.94 22.28 31.22
CA ALA A 16 26.33 21.40 32.32
C ALA A 16 25.65 21.78 33.67
N ARG A 17 25.41 23.09 33.87
CA ARG A 17 24.69 23.62 35.05
C ARG A 17 23.18 23.29 35.07
N GLU A 18 22.62 22.74 33.99
CA GLU A 18 21.27 22.14 33.99
C GLU A 18 21.19 20.86 34.86
N GLY A 19 22.32 20.36 35.36
CA GLY A 19 22.38 19.18 36.23
C GLY A 19 22.09 17.87 35.52
N ILE A 20 22.53 17.74 34.27
CA ILE A 20 22.34 16.53 33.41
C ILE A 20 23.58 15.63 33.45
N CYS A 21 23.45 14.33 33.21
CA CYS A 21 24.57 13.38 33.19
C CYS A 21 25.53 13.61 32.00
N ASP A 22 26.69 12.93 32.01
CA ASP A 22 27.69 13.07 30.95
C ASP A 22 27.15 12.69 29.59
N ARG A 23 26.37 11.63 29.47
CA ARG A 23 25.73 11.23 28.22
C ARG A 23 24.82 12.31 27.67
N CYS A 24 23.97 12.88 28.51
CA CYS A 24 23.09 13.99 28.13
C CYS A 24 23.84 15.25 27.78
N LEU A 25 24.89 15.60 28.54
CA LEU A 25 25.76 16.74 28.26
C LEU A 25 26.46 16.53 26.91
N GLY A 26 27.05 15.34 26.66
CA GLY A 26 27.76 15.04 25.45
C GLY A 26 26.87 15.07 24.20
N ARG A 27 25.60 14.55 24.27
CA ARG A 27 24.70 14.57 23.11
C ARG A 27 24.18 15.97 22.76
N MET A 28 24.14 16.92 23.70
CA MET A 28 23.81 18.30 23.40
C MET A 28 24.83 18.95 22.47
N PHE A 29 26.04 18.39 22.40
CA PHE A 29 27.14 18.79 21.50
C PHE A 29 27.53 17.66 20.53
N GLY A 30 26.64 16.68 20.30
CA GLY A 30 26.90 15.43 19.60
C GLY A 30 27.37 15.57 18.16
N LYS A 31 27.10 16.70 17.51
CA LYS A 31 27.50 17.00 16.11
C LYS A 31 28.72 17.94 16.00
N LEU A 32 29.35 18.33 17.11
CA LEU A 32 30.57 19.14 17.06
C LEU A 32 31.84 18.29 16.81
N SER A 33 31.80 17.01 17.19
CA SER A 33 32.91 16.08 17.05
C SER A 33 32.41 14.69 16.71
N THR A 34 33.21 13.89 16.01
CA THR A 34 32.89 12.50 15.60
C THR A 34 33.89 11.52 16.21
N GLY A 35 33.55 10.22 16.18
CA GLY A 35 34.46 9.14 16.59
C GLY A 35 34.47 8.84 18.09
N MET A 36 33.53 9.40 18.88
CA MET A 36 33.37 9.10 20.31
C MET A 36 31.88 8.95 20.68
N THR A 37 31.61 8.27 21.78
CA THR A 37 30.28 8.15 22.35
C THR A 37 29.89 9.41 23.12
N ASN A 38 28.60 9.61 23.40
CA ASN A 38 28.16 10.84 24.05
C ASN A 38 28.56 10.90 25.52
N ASP A 39 28.63 9.77 26.21
CA ASP A 39 29.16 9.68 27.58
C ASP A 39 30.62 10.13 27.65
N ILE A 40 31.49 9.63 26.76
CA ILE A 40 32.90 10.06 26.64
C ILE A 40 32.97 11.55 26.33
N ARG A 41 32.16 12.04 25.40
CA ARG A 41 32.13 13.47 25.03
C ARG A 41 31.76 14.34 26.23
N GLY A 42 30.73 13.95 27.01
CA GLY A 42 30.32 14.66 28.20
C GLY A 42 31.38 14.70 29.28
N SER A 43 32.02 13.56 29.54
CA SER A 43 33.16 13.48 30.47
C SER A 43 34.30 14.40 30.06
N MET A 44 34.68 14.40 28.76
CA MET A 44 35.71 15.33 28.23
C MET A 44 35.32 16.81 28.40
N ILE A 45 34.05 17.16 28.25
CA ILE A 45 33.53 18.50 28.47
C ILE A 45 33.70 18.87 29.96
N ARG A 46 33.32 17.99 30.89
CA ARG A 46 33.48 18.25 32.32
C ARG A 46 34.96 18.42 32.76
N ASP A 47 35.84 17.55 32.24
CA ASP A 47 37.26 17.68 32.52
C ASP A 47 37.80 19.03 32.05
N ALA A 48 37.42 19.45 30.84
CA ALA A 48 37.84 20.76 30.31
C ALA A 48 37.24 21.92 31.08
N LEU A 49 35.98 21.83 31.57
CA LEU A 49 35.38 22.84 32.45
C LEU A 49 36.15 22.94 33.74
N LYS A 50 36.52 21.83 34.35
CA LYS A 50 37.30 21.79 35.59
C LYS A 50 38.69 22.41 35.42
N GLU A 51 39.37 22.11 34.32
CA GLU A 51 40.65 22.75 33.96
C GLU A 51 40.50 24.28 33.77
N ASN A 52 39.33 24.71 33.28
CA ASN A 52 39.01 26.13 33.10
C ASN A 52 38.46 26.82 34.39
N GLY A 53 38.47 26.12 35.51
CA GLY A 53 38.07 26.67 36.83
C GLY A 53 36.57 26.52 37.15
N ALA A 54 35.80 25.84 36.35
CA ALA A 54 34.37 25.57 36.60
C ALA A 54 34.17 24.09 36.94
N ASP A 55 34.05 23.78 38.26
CA ASP A 55 33.74 22.42 38.72
C ASP A 55 32.22 22.20 38.74
N VAL A 56 31.73 21.46 37.73
CA VAL A 56 30.31 21.12 37.56
C VAL A 56 30.18 19.62 37.49
N PRO A 57 29.99 18.88 38.61
CA PRO A 57 29.90 17.43 38.62
C PRO A 57 28.64 16.92 37.96
N ALA A 58 28.67 15.67 37.50
CA ALA A 58 27.46 14.95 37.05
C ALA A 58 26.53 14.69 38.25
N PRO A 59 25.21 14.71 38.06
CA PRO A 59 24.27 14.33 39.11
C PRO A 59 24.28 12.81 39.35
N ASP A 60 23.83 12.37 40.52
CA ASP A 60 23.64 10.93 40.80
C ASP A 60 22.48 10.35 39.97
N GLU A 61 21.40 11.11 39.74
CA GLU A 61 20.27 10.79 38.89
C GLU A 61 20.09 11.91 37.84
N CYS A 62 19.94 11.53 36.56
CA CYS A 62 19.81 12.52 35.49
C CYS A 62 18.36 12.95 35.29
N PRO A 63 17.96 14.17 35.56
CA PRO A 63 16.58 14.61 35.39
C PRO A 63 16.10 14.63 33.94
N LEU A 64 17.03 14.63 32.98
CA LEU A 64 16.68 14.67 31.56
C LEU A 64 16.41 13.27 30.98
N CYS A 65 17.25 12.28 31.27
CA CYS A 65 17.10 10.94 30.71
C CYS A 65 16.56 9.92 31.73
N ASP A 66 16.43 10.27 33.01
CA ASP A 66 15.96 9.35 34.05
C ASP A 66 16.66 8.01 33.95
N ASP A 67 17.95 8.05 33.69
CA ASP A 67 18.90 6.93 33.53
C ASP A 67 18.44 5.81 32.59
N VAL A 68 17.58 6.14 31.61
CA VAL A 68 16.98 5.20 30.64
C VAL A 68 18.02 4.38 29.87
N PHE A 69 19.24 4.91 29.74
CA PHE A 69 20.34 4.20 29.06
C PHE A 69 20.91 3.01 29.83
N ASP A 70 20.62 2.89 31.14
CA ASP A 70 21.00 1.74 31.93
C ASP A 70 20.15 0.50 31.63
N SER A 71 19.01 0.73 30.97
CA SER A 71 18.06 -0.32 30.55
C SER A 71 18.24 -0.80 29.10
N LEU A 72 19.33 -0.44 28.41
CA LEU A 72 19.54 -0.78 27.00
C LEU A 72 19.48 -2.28 26.71
N ASP A 73 20.02 -3.13 27.62
CA ASP A 73 19.98 -4.57 27.47
C ASP A 73 18.55 -5.10 27.52
N ILE A 74 17.73 -4.60 28.44
CA ILE A 74 16.30 -4.96 28.59
C ILE A 74 15.54 -4.59 27.30
N PHE A 75 15.77 -3.42 26.74
CA PHE A 75 15.13 -2.99 25.50
C PHE A 75 15.60 -3.83 24.31
N ALA A 76 16.89 -4.15 24.24
CA ALA A 76 17.46 -4.95 23.16
C ALA A 76 16.96 -6.40 23.20
N GLU A 77 16.85 -7.01 24.37
CA GLU A 77 16.27 -8.34 24.57
C GLU A 77 14.80 -8.36 24.13
N ALA A 78 13.99 -7.38 24.54
CA ALA A 78 12.59 -7.27 24.14
C ALA A 78 12.43 -7.09 22.61
N VAL A 79 13.32 -6.32 21.97
CA VAL A 79 13.37 -6.17 20.51
C VAL A 79 13.74 -7.50 19.86
N ALA A 80 14.80 -8.17 20.34
CA ALA A 80 15.27 -9.41 19.75
C ALA A 80 14.20 -10.51 19.83
N GLU A 81 13.53 -10.67 20.96
CA GLU A 81 12.43 -11.62 21.15
C GLU A 81 11.34 -11.43 20.07
N LYS A 82 10.88 -10.21 19.84
CA LYS A 82 9.84 -9.94 18.86
C LYS A 82 10.29 -10.07 17.41
N VAL A 83 11.51 -9.61 17.08
CA VAL A 83 12.01 -9.62 15.71
C VAL A 83 12.36 -11.03 15.24
N VAL A 84 12.85 -11.91 16.12
CA VAL A 84 13.18 -13.30 15.76
C VAL A 84 11.94 -14.10 15.36
N ASP A 85 10.77 -13.79 15.94
CA ASP A 85 9.50 -14.48 15.68
C ASP A 85 8.90 -14.20 14.29
N VAL A 86 9.43 -13.23 13.56
CA VAL A 86 8.93 -12.84 12.23
C VAL A 86 9.99 -13.04 11.14
N GLU A 87 9.56 -13.36 9.94
CA GLU A 87 10.44 -13.43 8.79
C GLU A 87 10.75 -12.03 8.26
N SER A 88 12.03 -11.68 8.26
CA SER A 88 12.53 -10.46 7.63
C SER A 88 14.01 -10.61 7.32
N ASP A 89 14.48 -10.04 6.20
CA ASP A 89 15.89 -10.05 5.83
C ASP A 89 16.69 -8.99 6.57
N ASN A 90 16.01 -7.98 7.11
CA ASN A 90 16.62 -6.85 7.79
C ASN A 90 15.64 -6.22 8.80
N PHE A 91 16.16 -5.37 9.67
CA PHE A 91 15.36 -4.68 10.66
C PHE A 91 15.84 -3.24 10.90
N LEU A 92 15.01 -2.47 11.61
CA LEU A 92 15.35 -1.17 12.15
C LEU A 92 14.74 -1.02 13.55
N VAL A 93 15.48 -0.41 14.46
CA VAL A 93 14.98 -0.05 15.79
C VAL A 93 14.48 1.38 15.81
N GLY A 94 13.27 1.57 16.32
CA GLY A 94 12.71 2.84 16.71
C GLY A 94 12.34 2.85 18.19
N CYS A 95 12.13 4.03 18.79
CA CYS A 95 11.61 4.11 20.14
C CYS A 95 10.54 5.19 20.31
N ARG A 96 9.68 5.00 21.32
CA ARG A 96 8.82 6.03 21.91
C ARG A 96 9.46 6.46 23.21
N VAL A 97 9.90 7.70 23.24
CA VAL A 97 10.49 8.33 24.41
C VAL A 97 9.39 8.98 25.25
N ASP A 98 9.57 9.04 26.55
CA ASP A 98 8.65 9.73 27.44
C ASP A 98 8.47 11.20 27.00
N PRO A 99 7.24 11.71 26.90
CA PRO A 99 6.97 13.09 26.55
C PRO A 99 7.63 14.12 27.48
N ALA A 100 7.83 13.78 28.76
CA ALA A 100 8.50 14.67 29.72
C ALA A 100 9.99 14.83 29.40
N MET A 101 10.68 13.73 29.03
CA MET A 101 12.07 13.77 28.57
C MET A 101 12.21 14.61 27.30
N LEU A 102 11.31 14.41 26.31
CA LEU A 102 11.34 15.18 25.07
C LEU A 102 11.09 16.67 25.29
N LYS A 103 10.19 17.00 26.21
CA LYS A 103 9.92 18.39 26.58
C LYS A 103 11.15 19.03 27.25
N MET A 104 11.74 18.37 28.25
CA MET A 104 12.93 18.88 28.93
C MET A 104 14.11 19.03 27.96
N GLU A 105 14.33 18.06 27.08
CA GLU A 105 15.34 18.17 26.01
C GLU A 105 15.13 19.43 25.18
N LYS A 106 13.90 19.63 24.69
CA LYS A 106 13.52 20.79 23.90
C LYS A 106 13.75 22.11 24.66
N ASP A 107 13.34 22.17 25.94
CA ASP A 107 13.48 23.35 26.75
C ASP A 107 14.97 23.74 26.96
N ILE A 108 15.87 22.76 27.16
CA ILE A 108 17.33 22.98 27.26
C ILE A 108 17.89 23.46 25.90
N ILE A 109 17.51 22.81 24.79
CA ILE A 109 17.96 23.16 23.44
C ILE A 109 17.59 24.63 23.12
N GLU A 110 16.35 25.02 23.39
CA GLU A 110 15.84 26.37 23.13
C GLU A 110 16.51 27.40 24.03
N ARG A 111 16.65 27.13 25.34
CA ARG A 111 17.25 28.02 26.35
C ARG A 111 18.71 28.37 26.02
N HIS A 112 19.48 27.36 25.53
CA HIS A 112 20.89 27.54 25.25
C HIS A 112 21.17 27.71 23.73
N ASN A 113 20.13 27.81 22.90
CA ASN A 113 20.24 27.97 21.45
C ASN A 113 21.23 26.96 20.83
N LEU A 114 20.94 25.65 21.03
CA LEU A 114 21.77 24.55 20.56
C LEU A 114 21.34 24.11 19.15
N ASP A 115 22.29 24.02 18.22
CA ASP A 115 22.07 23.63 16.82
C ASP A 115 22.83 22.35 16.41
N ARG A 116 23.79 21.92 17.24
CA ARG A 116 24.69 20.79 16.98
C ARG A 116 24.48 19.60 17.90
N PHE A 117 23.24 19.35 18.31
CA PHE A 117 22.87 18.27 19.21
C PHE A 117 22.48 16.98 18.48
N GLU A 118 22.56 15.86 19.17
CA GLU A 118 21.88 14.61 18.85
C GLU A 118 20.67 14.43 19.78
N SER A 119 19.48 14.13 19.25
CA SER A 119 18.30 13.95 20.10
C SER A 119 18.39 12.64 20.90
N ILE A 120 17.76 12.61 22.09
CA ILE A 120 17.69 11.40 22.92
C ILE A 120 17.09 10.22 22.16
N LYS A 121 16.06 10.47 21.34
CA LYS A 121 15.44 9.45 20.50
C LYS A 121 16.43 8.87 19.49
N THR A 122 17.26 9.69 18.86
CA THR A 122 18.25 9.22 17.89
C THR A 122 19.32 8.37 18.56
N GLU A 123 19.80 8.80 19.72
CA GLU A 123 20.78 8.04 20.49
C GLU A 123 20.22 6.70 20.99
N LEU A 124 19.01 6.69 21.58
CA LEU A 124 18.36 5.46 22.03
C LEU A 124 18.15 4.48 20.87
N ASN A 125 17.63 4.91 19.74
CA ASN A 125 17.47 4.05 18.56
C ASN A 125 18.80 3.40 18.15
N ARG A 126 19.87 4.18 18.15
CA ARG A 126 21.22 3.73 17.77
C ARG A 126 21.80 2.76 18.78
N GLU A 127 21.72 3.09 20.07
CA GLU A 127 22.32 2.25 21.12
C GLU A 127 21.54 0.94 21.33
N ILE A 128 20.21 0.97 21.37
CA ILE A 128 19.39 -0.24 21.42
C ILE A 128 19.69 -1.13 20.19
N GLY A 129 19.76 -0.51 19.00
CA GLY A 129 20.06 -1.24 17.76
C GLY A 129 21.44 -1.93 17.78
N LYS A 130 22.47 -1.29 18.37
CA LYS A 130 23.81 -1.90 18.52
C LYS A 130 23.79 -3.12 19.45
N VAL A 131 23.06 -3.03 20.57
CA VAL A 131 22.95 -4.15 21.53
C VAL A 131 22.10 -5.28 20.96
N ALA A 132 21.00 -4.97 20.25
CA ALA A 132 20.12 -5.97 19.67
C ALA A 132 20.72 -6.71 18.44
N LEU A 133 21.60 -6.05 17.69
CA LEU A 133 22.16 -6.59 16.44
C LEU A 133 22.79 -7.99 16.58
N PRO A 134 23.66 -8.26 17.57
CA PRO A 134 24.25 -9.61 17.75
C PRO A 134 23.23 -10.67 18.20
N MET A 135 22.07 -10.28 18.72
CA MET A 135 21.01 -11.21 19.14
C MET A 135 20.10 -11.59 17.96
N ILE A 136 19.87 -10.66 17.03
CA ILE A 136 18.93 -10.81 15.91
C ILE A 136 19.60 -11.50 14.72
N HIS A 137 20.90 -11.31 14.52
CA HIS A 137 21.68 -11.85 13.38
C HIS A 137 21.15 -11.45 12.00
N ARG A 138 20.53 -10.29 11.88
CA ARG A 138 20.05 -9.68 10.61
C ARG A 138 20.65 -8.29 10.45
N PRO A 139 20.92 -7.84 9.21
CA PRO A 139 21.44 -6.49 8.97
C PRO A 139 20.43 -5.40 9.32
N VAL A 140 20.93 -4.23 9.70
CA VAL A 140 20.13 -3.03 9.90
C VAL A 140 19.92 -2.34 8.54
N GLU A 141 18.67 -1.98 8.22
CA GLU A 141 18.30 -1.25 6.99
C GLU A 141 17.56 0.05 7.34
N PHE A 142 18.10 1.19 6.86
CA PHE A 142 17.57 2.53 7.21
C PHE A 142 16.55 3.08 6.22
N LYS A 143 16.58 2.64 4.96
CA LYS A 143 15.73 3.21 3.90
C LYS A 143 14.42 2.45 3.71
N ASN A 144 14.52 1.12 3.60
CA ASN A 144 13.38 0.24 3.33
C ASN A 144 13.40 -0.97 4.27
N PRO A 145 13.30 -0.78 5.59
CA PRO A 145 13.31 -1.89 6.53
C PRO A 145 12.07 -2.78 6.33
N GLN A 146 12.28 -4.09 6.35
CA GLN A 146 11.19 -5.06 6.33
C GLN A 146 10.50 -5.17 7.68
N CYS A 147 11.24 -4.92 8.77
CA CYS A 147 10.74 -4.95 10.14
C CYS A 147 11.23 -3.71 10.90
N VAL A 148 10.32 -2.88 11.40
CA VAL A 148 10.65 -1.80 12.34
C VAL A 148 10.16 -2.20 13.71
N ALA A 149 11.09 -2.40 14.66
CA ALA A 149 10.78 -2.68 16.05
C ALA A 149 10.78 -1.37 16.85
N CYS A 150 9.60 -0.93 17.30
CA CYS A 150 9.43 0.30 18.07
C CYS A 150 9.25 -0.01 19.54
N VAL A 151 10.23 0.37 20.37
CA VAL A 151 10.24 0.18 21.82
C VAL A 151 9.59 1.38 22.51
N ASP A 152 8.61 1.17 23.38
CA ASP A 152 8.19 2.19 24.34
C ASP A 152 9.10 2.09 25.57
N VAL A 153 10.00 3.03 25.74
CA VAL A 153 11.05 2.97 26.79
C VAL A 153 10.50 3.05 28.22
N ARG A 154 9.23 3.44 28.39
CA ARG A 154 8.58 3.50 29.72
C ARG A 154 8.18 2.13 30.24
N PHE A 155 7.94 1.18 29.35
CA PHE A 155 7.34 -0.11 29.67
C PHE A 155 8.13 -1.28 29.10
N ALA A 156 9.20 -1.04 28.35
CA ALA A 156 9.92 -2.02 27.55
C ALA A 156 9.01 -2.84 26.61
N ASP A 157 7.86 -2.26 26.20
CA ASP A 157 6.94 -2.89 25.27
C ASP A 157 7.36 -2.63 23.82
N VAL A 158 7.32 -3.66 22.97
CA VAL A 158 7.78 -3.60 21.58
C VAL A 158 6.61 -3.88 20.62
N THR A 159 6.38 -2.93 19.73
CA THR A 159 5.46 -3.08 18.60
C THR A 159 6.26 -3.24 17.32
N LEU A 160 5.84 -4.18 16.46
CA LEU A 160 6.43 -4.35 15.13
C LEU A 160 5.58 -3.65 14.07
N ASP A 161 6.26 -2.97 13.15
CA ASP A 161 5.69 -2.53 11.87
C ASP A 161 6.39 -3.29 10.76
N LEU A 162 5.64 -4.19 10.09
CA LEU A 162 6.16 -5.08 9.08
C LEU A 162 5.78 -4.59 7.68
N SER A 163 6.76 -4.42 6.82
CA SER A 163 6.50 -4.02 5.43
C SER A 163 5.63 -5.07 4.73
N PRO A 164 4.66 -4.67 3.90
CA PRO A 164 3.77 -5.59 3.22
C PRO A 164 4.50 -6.59 2.30
N VAL A 165 3.88 -7.75 2.08
CA VAL A 165 4.21 -8.66 0.98
C VAL A 165 3.31 -8.35 -0.20
N PHE A 166 3.89 -8.37 -1.40
CA PHE A 166 3.17 -8.16 -2.66
C PHE A 166 3.29 -9.39 -3.54
N ILE A 167 2.14 -9.87 -4.04
CA ILE A 167 2.04 -11.01 -4.94
C ILE A 167 1.30 -10.55 -6.20
N LYS A 168 1.93 -10.63 -7.36
CA LYS A 168 1.30 -10.38 -8.65
C LYS A 168 0.84 -11.67 -9.30
N GLY A 169 -0.14 -11.58 -10.17
CA GLY A 169 -0.67 -12.69 -10.95
C GLY A 169 -1.77 -12.24 -11.90
N ARG A 170 -2.52 -13.20 -12.40
CA ARG A 170 -3.71 -12.96 -13.21
C ARG A 170 -4.88 -13.74 -12.64
N TYR A 171 -6.10 -13.22 -12.81
CA TYR A 171 -7.32 -13.93 -12.43
C TYR A 171 -8.35 -13.92 -13.54
N THR A 172 -9.11 -15.00 -13.65
CA THR A 172 -10.37 -15.04 -14.36
C THR A 172 -11.53 -14.99 -13.37
N LYS A 173 -12.60 -14.29 -13.72
CA LYS A 173 -13.85 -14.23 -12.93
C LYS A 173 -14.93 -14.99 -13.68
N LEU A 174 -15.41 -16.08 -13.09
CA LEU A 174 -16.33 -17.05 -13.71
C LEU A 174 -17.78 -16.88 -13.22
N SER A 175 -18.03 -15.98 -12.25
CA SER A 175 -19.33 -15.68 -11.71
C SER A 175 -19.77 -14.25 -12.02
N ARG A 176 -21.09 -14.07 -12.27
CA ARG A 176 -21.75 -12.77 -12.44
C ARG A 176 -22.33 -12.21 -11.14
N GLU A 177 -22.06 -12.86 -10.01
CA GLU A 177 -22.64 -12.52 -8.71
C GLU A 177 -21.63 -11.94 -7.73
N ILE A 178 -20.32 -12.05 -8.02
CA ILE A 178 -19.25 -11.56 -7.16
C ILE A 178 -18.59 -10.31 -7.72
N PRO A 179 -18.24 -9.32 -6.88
CA PRO A 179 -17.42 -8.18 -7.26
C PRO A 179 -15.93 -8.57 -7.31
N GLN A 180 -15.12 -7.71 -7.94
CA GLN A 180 -13.66 -7.84 -7.92
C GLN A 180 -13.09 -7.68 -6.50
N THR A 181 -13.57 -6.68 -5.77
CA THR A 181 -13.08 -6.33 -4.43
C THR A 181 -14.20 -6.34 -3.41
N ILE A 182 -13.86 -6.38 -2.14
CA ILE A 182 -14.80 -6.29 -1.01
C ILE A 182 -15.64 -5.02 -1.12
N TRP A 183 -16.97 -5.16 -0.99
CA TRP A 183 -17.88 -4.03 -0.87
C TRP A 183 -18.48 -3.98 0.53
N PRO A 184 -18.07 -3.00 1.36
CA PRO A 184 -18.67 -2.80 2.67
C PRO A 184 -20.17 -2.52 2.57
N CYS A 185 -20.93 -3.01 3.53
CA CYS A 185 -22.35 -2.72 3.62
C CYS A 185 -22.57 -1.20 3.72
N ARG A 186 -23.42 -0.66 2.84
CA ARG A 186 -23.71 0.79 2.78
C ARG A 186 -24.34 1.34 4.06
N MET A 187 -25.00 0.50 4.87
CA MET A 187 -25.68 0.92 6.09
C MET A 187 -24.75 0.95 7.30
N CYS A 188 -23.90 -0.07 7.49
CA CYS A 188 -23.06 -0.21 8.67
C CYS A 188 -21.58 0.01 8.42
N HIS A 189 -21.17 0.27 7.16
CA HIS A 189 -19.79 0.52 6.77
C HIS A 189 -18.79 -0.53 7.27
N GLY A 190 -19.19 -1.81 7.18
CA GLY A 190 -18.36 -2.95 7.59
C GLY A 190 -18.57 -3.45 9.02
N LYS A 191 -19.33 -2.74 9.86
CA LYS A 191 -19.50 -3.10 11.28
C LYS A 191 -20.44 -4.29 11.55
N GLY A 192 -21.21 -4.70 10.54
CA GLY A 192 -22.28 -5.68 10.69
C GLY A 192 -23.61 -5.04 11.11
N CYS A 193 -24.72 -5.43 10.49
CA CYS A 193 -26.06 -4.98 10.82
C CYS A 193 -27.11 -6.00 10.31
N PRO A 194 -28.38 -5.87 10.70
CA PRO A 194 -29.45 -6.78 10.23
C PRO A 194 -29.58 -6.83 8.70
N ARG A 195 -29.33 -5.71 7.98
CA ARG A 195 -29.43 -5.67 6.52
C ARG A 195 -28.38 -6.56 5.82
N CYS A 196 -27.21 -6.70 6.37
CA CYS A 196 -26.15 -7.56 5.84
C CYS A 196 -25.99 -8.87 6.63
N ASN A 197 -26.98 -9.24 7.46
CA ASN A 197 -26.95 -10.42 8.30
C ASN A 197 -25.68 -10.52 9.17
N GLY A 198 -25.19 -9.38 9.68
CA GLY A 198 -24.00 -9.32 10.52
C GLY A 198 -22.66 -9.34 9.76
N THR A 199 -22.64 -9.63 8.45
CA THR A 199 -21.39 -9.81 7.68
C THR A 199 -20.60 -8.51 7.44
N GLY A 200 -21.24 -7.37 7.55
CA GLY A 200 -20.63 -6.08 7.20
C GLY A 200 -20.45 -5.86 5.68
N LYS A 201 -20.79 -6.82 4.82
CA LYS A 201 -20.54 -6.82 3.37
C LYS A 201 -21.82 -6.78 2.55
N MET A 202 -21.73 -6.28 1.31
CA MET A 202 -22.83 -6.26 0.33
C MET A 202 -22.96 -7.59 -0.42
N TYR A 203 -21.87 -8.30 -0.60
CA TYR A 203 -21.77 -9.58 -1.30
C TYR A 203 -21.11 -10.59 -0.39
N GLN A 204 -21.42 -11.85 -0.57
CA GLN A 204 -20.94 -12.92 0.29
C GLN A 204 -19.41 -13.10 0.18
N THR A 205 -18.87 -13.00 -1.04
CA THR A 205 -17.43 -13.06 -1.34
C THR A 205 -17.08 -12.16 -2.53
N SER A 206 -15.80 -12.08 -2.85
CA SER A 206 -15.23 -11.32 -3.97
C SER A 206 -14.00 -12.05 -4.51
N VAL A 207 -13.55 -11.66 -5.72
CA VAL A 207 -12.27 -12.14 -6.28
C VAL A 207 -11.11 -11.86 -5.30
N GLN A 208 -11.13 -10.71 -4.64
CA GLN A 208 -10.14 -10.36 -3.62
C GLN A 208 -10.13 -11.34 -2.45
N GLU A 209 -11.29 -11.69 -1.89
CA GLU A 209 -11.40 -12.52 -0.68
C GLU A 209 -11.00 -13.96 -0.93
N ILE A 210 -11.35 -14.52 -2.09
CA ILE A 210 -11.04 -15.91 -2.44
C ILE A 210 -9.53 -16.22 -2.32
N ILE A 211 -8.67 -15.34 -2.81
CA ILE A 211 -7.22 -15.52 -2.69
C ILE A 211 -6.63 -14.79 -1.47
N GLY A 212 -7.18 -13.63 -1.12
CA GLY A 212 -6.64 -12.75 -0.09
C GLY A 212 -6.73 -13.33 1.31
N ASP A 213 -7.85 -13.98 1.65
CA ASP A 213 -8.04 -14.62 2.96
C ASP A 213 -7.01 -15.75 3.15
N ILE A 214 -6.81 -16.60 2.12
CA ILE A 214 -5.84 -17.69 2.14
C ILE A 214 -4.41 -17.14 2.27
N ALA A 215 -4.06 -16.15 1.43
CA ALA A 215 -2.73 -15.53 1.47
C ALA A 215 -2.44 -14.85 2.82
N SER A 216 -3.46 -14.20 3.43
CA SER A 216 -3.32 -13.59 4.75
C SER A 216 -3.11 -14.63 5.84
N GLU A 217 -3.76 -15.78 5.77
CA GLU A 217 -3.56 -16.89 6.69
C GLU A 217 -2.15 -17.49 6.54
N MET A 218 -1.71 -17.79 5.30
CA MET A 218 -0.38 -18.32 5.03
C MET A 218 0.73 -17.36 5.47
N CYS A 219 0.56 -16.06 5.21
CA CYS A 219 1.50 -15.01 5.64
C CYS A 219 1.37 -14.66 7.13
N GLN A 220 0.37 -15.15 7.85
CA GLN A 220 0.00 -14.68 9.20
C GLN A 220 -0.09 -13.14 9.24
N GLY A 221 -0.72 -12.58 8.19
CA GLY A 221 -0.93 -11.15 8.02
C GLY A 221 -2.25 -10.67 8.62
N ASN A 222 -2.46 -9.35 8.62
CA ASN A 222 -3.69 -8.76 9.22
C ASN A 222 -4.78 -8.53 8.18
N GLU A 223 -4.46 -7.83 7.11
CA GLU A 223 -5.40 -7.40 6.07
C GLU A 223 -4.79 -7.64 4.70
N HIS A 224 -5.65 -7.73 3.69
CA HIS A 224 -5.21 -7.82 2.30
C HIS A 224 -5.90 -6.78 1.43
N PHE A 225 -5.17 -6.26 0.43
CA PHE A 225 -5.65 -5.29 -0.54
C PHE A 225 -5.43 -5.81 -1.95
N PHE A 226 -6.42 -5.57 -2.82
CA PHE A 226 -6.39 -6.07 -4.19
C PHE A 226 -6.31 -4.93 -5.20
N HIS A 227 -5.28 -4.93 -6.03
CA HIS A 227 -4.99 -3.90 -7.01
C HIS A 227 -5.09 -4.48 -8.42
N GLY A 228 -6.27 -4.40 -9.04
CA GLY A 228 -6.50 -4.90 -10.39
C GLY A 228 -6.09 -3.89 -11.49
N MET A 229 -5.65 -4.40 -12.64
CA MET A 229 -5.47 -3.61 -13.87
C MET A 229 -6.83 -3.27 -14.48
N GLY A 230 -7.48 -2.27 -13.93
CA GLY A 230 -8.87 -1.92 -14.18
C GLY A 230 -9.84 -2.82 -13.42
N ARG A 231 -11.13 -2.69 -13.76
CA ARG A 231 -12.23 -3.36 -13.05
C ARG A 231 -13.37 -3.66 -14.01
N GLU A 232 -13.98 -4.82 -13.87
CA GLU A 232 -15.24 -5.18 -14.52
C GLU A 232 -16.43 -4.89 -13.62
N ASP A 233 -17.63 -4.82 -14.22
CA ASP A 233 -18.89 -4.79 -13.49
C ASP A 233 -19.16 -6.18 -12.86
N ILE A 234 -20.00 -6.23 -11.83
CA ILE A 234 -20.30 -7.48 -11.10
C ILE A 234 -20.90 -8.52 -12.03
N ASP A 235 -21.82 -8.10 -12.91
CA ASP A 235 -22.51 -8.91 -13.90
C ASP A 235 -21.68 -9.29 -15.13
N ALA A 236 -20.42 -8.86 -15.20
CA ALA A 236 -19.49 -9.19 -16.27
C ALA A 236 -18.54 -10.33 -15.85
N LEU A 237 -18.28 -11.28 -16.75
CA LEU A 237 -17.19 -12.24 -16.60
C LEU A 237 -15.85 -11.60 -17.02
N CYS A 238 -14.76 -12.18 -16.53
CA CYS A 238 -13.42 -11.85 -16.97
C CYS A 238 -12.73 -13.17 -17.35
N LEU A 239 -12.53 -13.38 -18.63
CA LEU A 239 -12.12 -14.66 -19.23
C LEU A 239 -10.74 -14.56 -19.90
N GLY A 240 -10.41 -15.54 -20.77
CA GLY A 240 -9.16 -15.62 -21.53
C GLY A 240 -7.96 -15.74 -20.60
N GLU A 241 -6.90 -14.99 -20.90
CA GLU A 241 -5.68 -14.96 -20.08
C GLU A 241 -5.89 -14.26 -18.71
N GLY A 242 -7.13 -13.87 -18.40
CA GLY A 242 -7.46 -13.20 -17.13
C GLY A 242 -6.93 -11.77 -17.01
N ARG A 243 -7.24 -11.13 -15.90
CA ARG A 243 -6.84 -9.76 -15.58
C ARG A 243 -5.62 -9.75 -14.66
N PRO A 244 -4.57 -8.97 -14.98
CA PRO A 244 -3.46 -8.75 -14.07
C PRO A 244 -3.90 -8.08 -12.75
N PHE A 245 -3.29 -8.51 -11.66
CA PHE A 245 -3.50 -7.93 -10.33
C PHE A 245 -2.21 -7.96 -9.49
N VAL A 246 -2.22 -7.16 -8.43
CA VAL A 246 -1.29 -7.27 -7.31
C VAL A 246 -2.10 -7.42 -6.02
N LEU A 247 -1.81 -8.46 -5.25
CA LEU A 247 -2.32 -8.66 -3.90
C LEU A 247 -1.29 -8.14 -2.91
N GLU A 248 -1.71 -7.28 -1.98
CA GLU A 248 -0.90 -6.74 -0.90
C GLU A 248 -1.39 -7.34 0.42
N ILE A 249 -0.47 -7.96 1.19
CA ILE A 249 -0.75 -8.49 2.53
C ILE A 249 -0.05 -7.61 3.55
N SER A 250 -0.80 -7.01 4.47
CA SER A 250 -0.27 -6.12 5.51
C SER A 250 0.22 -6.89 6.72
N GLN A 251 1.26 -6.37 7.38
CA GLN A 251 1.84 -6.91 8.61
C GLN A 251 2.12 -8.42 8.57
N PRO A 252 2.77 -8.97 7.51
CA PRO A 252 3.01 -10.39 7.36
C PRO A 252 4.11 -10.85 8.34
N LYS A 253 3.84 -11.89 9.14
CA LYS A 253 4.86 -12.55 9.95
C LYS A 253 5.66 -13.58 9.17
N ARG A 254 5.06 -14.12 8.10
CA ARG A 254 5.68 -15.04 7.13
C ARG A 254 5.72 -14.34 5.77
N ARG A 255 6.85 -14.44 5.09
CA ARG A 255 7.07 -13.74 3.82
C ARG A 255 7.35 -14.70 2.67
N ASP A 256 7.96 -15.83 2.97
CA ASP A 256 8.31 -16.86 2.00
C ASP A 256 7.26 -17.99 2.07
N ILE A 257 6.09 -17.73 1.46
CA ILE A 257 5.00 -18.72 1.35
C ILE A 257 5.09 -19.45 0.03
N ASP A 258 4.56 -20.68 -0.01
CA ASP A 258 4.45 -21.46 -1.24
C ASP A 258 3.35 -20.89 -2.14
N LEU A 259 3.74 -20.24 -3.25
CA LEU A 259 2.79 -19.63 -4.20
C LEU A 259 2.05 -20.68 -5.03
N ASP A 260 2.60 -21.84 -5.28
CA ASP A 260 1.93 -22.94 -5.98
C ASP A 260 0.82 -23.54 -5.09
N GLU A 261 1.07 -23.65 -3.79
CA GLU A 261 0.07 -24.05 -2.79
C GLU A 261 -1.05 -22.98 -2.69
N LEU A 262 -0.70 -21.70 -2.65
CA LEU A 262 -1.67 -20.60 -2.65
C LEU A 262 -2.56 -20.65 -3.89
N GLU A 263 -1.97 -20.83 -5.07
CA GLU A 263 -2.70 -20.93 -6.34
C GLU A 263 -3.63 -22.14 -6.35
N MET A 264 -3.16 -23.30 -5.90
CA MET A 264 -3.96 -24.52 -5.80
C MET A 264 -5.15 -24.35 -4.85
N LEU A 265 -4.95 -23.77 -3.67
CA LEU A 265 -6.01 -23.56 -2.68
C LEU A 265 -7.04 -22.53 -3.16
N ALA A 266 -6.60 -21.42 -3.73
CA ALA A 266 -7.51 -20.39 -4.26
C ALA A 266 -8.34 -20.91 -5.45
N ASN A 267 -7.79 -21.81 -6.25
CA ASN A 267 -8.45 -22.42 -7.40
C ASN A 267 -9.41 -23.58 -7.04
N GLN A 268 -9.61 -23.87 -5.77
CA GLN A 268 -10.72 -24.73 -5.32
C GLN A 268 -12.09 -24.04 -5.47
N SER A 269 -12.12 -22.75 -5.69
CA SER A 269 -13.33 -21.95 -5.93
C SER A 269 -13.75 -22.03 -7.39
N ASP A 270 -15.04 -22.33 -7.66
CA ASP A 270 -15.63 -22.25 -8.99
C ASP A 270 -15.95 -20.82 -9.46
N LEU A 271 -15.73 -19.80 -8.61
CA LEU A 271 -16.13 -18.42 -8.86
C LEU A 271 -15.05 -17.58 -9.53
N ALA A 272 -13.78 -17.90 -9.27
CA ALA A 272 -12.62 -17.24 -9.86
C ALA A 272 -11.43 -18.21 -9.88
N HIS A 273 -10.54 -18.06 -10.90
CA HIS A 273 -9.29 -18.80 -10.95
C HIS A 273 -8.11 -17.84 -11.05
N TYR A 274 -6.98 -18.23 -10.47
CA TYR A 274 -5.74 -17.46 -10.38
C TYR A 274 -4.60 -18.24 -11.02
N HIS A 275 -3.65 -17.55 -11.64
CA HIS A 275 -2.47 -18.19 -12.22
C HIS A 275 -1.29 -17.23 -12.37
N GLY A 276 -0.11 -17.82 -12.46
CA GLY A 276 1.15 -17.08 -12.65
C GLY A 276 1.51 -16.22 -11.47
N LEU A 277 1.26 -16.72 -10.26
CA LEU A 277 1.58 -16.00 -9.02
C LEU A 277 3.10 -15.85 -8.86
N GLN A 278 3.54 -14.64 -8.52
CA GLN A 278 4.95 -14.31 -8.30
C GLN A 278 5.05 -13.22 -7.22
N PHE A 279 6.05 -13.29 -6.37
CA PHE A 279 6.38 -12.17 -5.50
C PHE A 279 6.79 -10.95 -6.32
N THR A 280 6.45 -9.77 -5.82
CA THR A 280 6.75 -8.50 -6.47
C THR A 280 6.96 -7.39 -5.44
N GLU A 281 7.13 -6.16 -5.92
CA GLU A 281 7.39 -4.99 -5.10
C GLU A 281 6.23 -3.98 -5.15
N ARG A 282 6.19 -3.06 -4.20
CA ARG A 282 5.20 -1.96 -4.13
C ARG A 282 5.09 -1.17 -5.44
N ALA A 283 6.19 -1.02 -6.18
CA ALA A 283 6.19 -0.31 -7.46
C ALA A 283 5.26 -0.93 -8.50
N GLU A 284 5.04 -2.27 -8.45
CA GLU A 284 4.14 -2.97 -9.36
C GLU A 284 2.68 -2.60 -9.14
N VAL A 285 2.29 -2.23 -7.92
CA VAL A 285 0.95 -1.70 -7.61
C VAL A 285 0.66 -0.46 -8.45
N GLN A 286 1.61 0.47 -8.51
CA GLN A 286 1.45 1.70 -9.30
C GLN A 286 1.39 1.38 -10.79
N ARG A 287 2.30 0.52 -11.30
CA ARG A 287 2.30 0.09 -12.72
C ARG A 287 0.96 -0.53 -13.11
N THR A 288 0.46 -1.46 -12.28
CA THR A 288 -0.84 -2.11 -12.50
C THR A 288 -2.01 -1.12 -12.53
N LYS A 289 -2.03 -0.12 -11.63
CA LYS A 289 -3.10 0.89 -11.55
C LYS A 289 -3.06 1.93 -12.68
N THR A 290 -1.87 2.26 -13.18
CA THR A 290 -1.69 3.29 -14.22
C THR A 290 -1.69 2.74 -15.62
N ALA A 291 -1.58 1.42 -15.80
CA ALA A 291 -1.63 0.79 -17.10
C ALA A 291 -2.99 1.00 -17.78
N THR A 292 -2.96 1.30 -19.07
CA THR A 292 -4.14 1.56 -19.92
C THR A 292 -4.21 0.62 -21.12
N PRO A 293 -4.19 -0.73 -20.92
CA PRO A 293 -4.25 -1.68 -22.04
C PRO A 293 -5.60 -1.57 -22.76
N SER A 294 -5.62 -1.85 -24.06
CA SER A 294 -6.86 -2.11 -24.78
C SER A 294 -7.52 -3.39 -24.26
N LYS A 295 -8.81 -3.53 -24.45
CA LYS A 295 -9.57 -4.68 -23.97
C LYS A 295 -10.49 -5.20 -25.02
N THR A 296 -10.54 -6.52 -25.15
CA THR A 296 -11.50 -7.20 -26.02
C THR A 296 -12.68 -7.68 -25.19
N TYR A 297 -13.85 -7.41 -25.70
CA TYR A 297 -15.12 -7.75 -25.06
C TYR A 297 -15.95 -8.66 -25.97
N ARG A 298 -16.74 -9.53 -25.35
CA ARG A 298 -17.86 -10.23 -25.99
C ARG A 298 -19.14 -9.72 -25.37
N VAL A 299 -20.08 -9.26 -26.20
CA VAL A 299 -21.31 -8.60 -25.79
C VAL A 299 -22.48 -9.27 -26.47
N THR A 300 -23.46 -9.76 -25.71
CA THR A 300 -24.75 -10.19 -26.26
C THR A 300 -25.68 -9.01 -26.26
N VAL A 301 -26.22 -8.69 -27.43
CA VAL A 301 -27.06 -7.52 -27.69
C VAL A 301 -28.47 -7.96 -28.06
N LYS A 302 -29.46 -7.26 -27.50
CA LYS A 302 -30.88 -7.35 -27.86
C LYS A 302 -31.31 -6.05 -28.53
N ALA A 303 -31.94 -6.15 -29.69
CA ALA A 303 -32.57 -5.05 -30.40
C ALA A 303 -34.08 -5.00 -30.12
N ASP A 304 -34.67 -3.80 -30.19
CA ASP A 304 -36.13 -3.62 -30.00
C ASP A 304 -36.98 -4.13 -31.16
N SER A 305 -36.37 -4.45 -32.29
CA SER A 305 -37.03 -5.02 -33.45
C SER A 305 -36.12 -6.00 -34.21
N LYS A 306 -36.70 -6.73 -35.16
CA LYS A 306 -35.94 -7.63 -36.02
C LYS A 306 -34.84 -6.88 -36.75
N VAL A 307 -33.64 -7.50 -36.82
CA VAL A 307 -32.47 -6.95 -37.48
C VAL A 307 -32.13 -7.71 -38.74
N ASN A 308 -31.64 -6.99 -39.73
CA ASN A 308 -31.09 -7.61 -40.95
C ASN A 308 -29.62 -8.01 -40.66
N LYS A 309 -29.28 -9.27 -40.97
CA LYS A 309 -27.98 -9.84 -40.67
C LYS A 309 -26.85 -9.10 -41.38
N GLU A 310 -27.01 -8.83 -42.65
CA GLU A 310 -26.01 -8.16 -43.50
C GLU A 310 -25.77 -6.74 -42.97
N ARG A 311 -26.84 -6.06 -42.54
CA ARG A 311 -26.76 -4.69 -42.00
C ARG A 311 -26.05 -4.65 -40.65
N VAL A 312 -26.29 -5.60 -39.76
CA VAL A 312 -25.58 -5.71 -38.47
C VAL A 312 -24.08 -5.87 -38.68
N VAL A 313 -23.69 -6.76 -39.59
CA VAL A 313 -22.27 -6.98 -39.91
C VAL A 313 -21.64 -5.75 -40.58
N GLU A 314 -22.32 -5.12 -41.51
CA GLU A 314 -21.86 -3.86 -42.15
C GLU A 314 -21.62 -2.77 -41.12
N VAL A 315 -22.57 -2.56 -40.20
CA VAL A 315 -22.46 -1.56 -39.14
C VAL A 315 -21.29 -1.90 -38.18
N ALA A 316 -21.12 -3.15 -37.80
CA ALA A 316 -20.00 -3.57 -36.97
C ALA A 316 -18.65 -3.24 -37.63
N LEU A 317 -18.47 -3.58 -38.89
CA LEU A 317 -17.24 -3.31 -39.64
C LEU A 317 -16.98 -1.78 -39.80
N SER A 318 -18.03 -0.94 -39.81
CA SER A 318 -17.89 0.51 -39.93
C SER A 318 -17.26 1.17 -38.71
N PHE A 319 -17.22 0.49 -37.55
CA PHE A 319 -16.64 1.01 -36.30
C PHE A 319 -15.13 0.72 -36.15
N LYS A 320 -14.45 0.32 -37.21
CA LYS A 320 -12.98 0.13 -37.13
C LYS A 320 -12.27 1.49 -37.04
N ASN A 321 -11.48 1.66 -35.98
CA ASN A 321 -10.72 2.89 -35.65
C ASN A 321 -11.63 4.12 -35.55
N VAL A 322 -12.79 3.97 -34.93
CA VAL A 322 -13.77 5.06 -34.75
C VAL A 322 -13.65 5.66 -33.37
N HIS A 323 -13.55 6.97 -33.32
CA HIS A 323 -13.57 7.75 -32.08
C HIS A 323 -15.00 8.02 -31.61
N LEU A 324 -15.22 7.82 -30.32
CA LEU A 324 -16.49 8.05 -29.64
C LEU A 324 -16.37 9.21 -28.67
N ASN A 325 -17.33 10.14 -28.73
CA ASN A 325 -17.53 11.12 -27.66
C ASN A 325 -18.42 10.49 -26.59
N GLN A 326 -17.84 10.07 -25.47
CA GLN A 326 -18.57 9.45 -24.35
C GLN A 326 -18.65 10.41 -23.16
N ARG A 327 -19.83 10.92 -22.87
CA ARG A 327 -20.12 11.62 -21.61
C ARG A 327 -20.25 10.58 -20.49
N THR A 328 -19.92 10.97 -19.26
CA THR A 328 -20.09 10.08 -18.10
C THR A 328 -21.49 9.45 -18.10
N PRO A 329 -21.61 8.09 -18.11
CA PRO A 329 -22.89 7.40 -18.21
C PRO A 329 -23.85 7.75 -17.08
N LYS A 330 -25.15 7.84 -17.38
CA LYS A 330 -26.21 8.10 -16.37
C LYS A 330 -26.14 7.14 -15.20
N ARG A 331 -25.86 5.84 -15.42
CA ARG A 331 -25.79 4.81 -14.38
C ARG A 331 -24.67 5.03 -13.34
N VAL A 332 -23.64 5.84 -13.66
CA VAL A 332 -22.50 6.11 -12.77
C VAL A 332 -22.32 7.59 -12.43
N GLU A 333 -23.19 8.47 -12.90
CA GLU A 333 -23.16 9.92 -12.68
C GLU A 333 -23.13 10.29 -11.19
N HIS A 334 -23.81 9.50 -10.34
CA HIS A 334 -23.85 9.71 -8.89
C HIS A 334 -22.49 9.52 -8.17
N ARG A 335 -21.49 8.95 -8.83
CA ARG A 335 -20.19 8.60 -8.24
C ARG A 335 -18.97 9.02 -9.07
N ARG A 336 -19.18 9.66 -10.23
CA ARG A 336 -18.11 10.10 -11.13
C ARG A 336 -18.39 11.51 -11.62
N ALA A 337 -17.33 12.30 -11.82
CA ALA A 337 -17.45 13.62 -12.45
C ALA A 337 -18.03 13.50 -13.86
N ASP A 338 -18.95 14.40 -14.20
CA ASP A 338 -19.57 14.48 -15.53
C ASP A 338 -18.58 15.10 -16.52
N LEU A 339 -17.95 14.25 -17.31
CA LEU A 339 -16.93 14.62 -18.30
C LEU A 339 -17.22 13.94 -19.63
N VAL A 340 -16.94 14.62 -20.73
CA VAL A 340 -16.89 14.01 -22.06
C VAL A 340 -15.47 13.47 -22.28
N ARG A 341 -15.38 12.21 -22.70
CA ARG A 341 -14.13 11.51 -22.99
C ARG A 341 -14.14 11.08 -24.45
N ASP A 342 -13.03 11.33 -25.13
CA ASP A 342 -12.75 10.71 -26.42
C ASP A 342 -12.24 9.29 -26.16
N ARG A 343 -12.82 8.29 -26.85
CA ARG A 343 -12.48 6.88 -26.77
C ARG A 343 -12.50 6.22 -28.11
N GLU A 344 -11.54 5.35 -28.39
CA GLU A 344 -11.44 4.68 -29.67
C GLU A 344 -12.00 3.25 -29.59
N ILE A 345 -12.81 2.89 -30.59
CA ILE A 345 -13.14 1.51 -30.94
C ILE A 345 -12.13 1.07 -31.98
N LEU A 346 -11.30 0.08 -31.63
CA LEU A 346 -10.25 -0.41 -32.53
C LEU A 346 -10.84 -1.29 -33.65
N TRP A 347 -11.73 -2.20 -33.29
CA TRP A 347 -12.49 -3.01 -34.23
C TRP A 347 -13.76 -3.59 -33.58
N VAL A 348 -14.71 -3.98 -34.42
CA VAL A 348 -15.95 -4.68 -34.02
C VAL A 348 -16.26 -5.74 -35.05
N GLU A 349 -16.60 -6.94 -34.58
CA GLU A 349 -17.18 -8.03 -35.35
C GLU A 349 -18.55 -8.37 -34.81
N ALA A 350 -19.46 -8.84 -35.65
CA ALA A 350 -20.82 -9.20 -35.29
C ALA A 350 -21.23 -10.56 -35.79
N GLU A 351 -21.95 -11.31 -34.97
CA GLU A 351 -22.59 -12.59 -35.29
C GLU A 351 -24.07 -12.53 -34.89
N VAL A 352 -24.96 -12.62 -35.87
CA VAL A 352 -26.41 -12.62 -35.60
C VAL A 352 -26.84 -14.02 -35.14
N THR A 353 -27.43 -14.09 -33.94
CA THR A 353 -27.83 -15.33 -33.25
C THR A 353 -29.34 -15.57 -33.22
N GLY A 354 -30.14 -14.53 -33.50
CA GLY A 354 -31.59 -14.61 -33.55
C GLY A 354 -32.22 -13.53 -34.41
N GLU A 355 -33.54 -13.42 -34.40
CA GLU A 355 -34.26 -12.39 -35.18
C GLU A 355 -33.97 -10.96 -34.71
N ASP A 356 -33.71 -10.79 -33.41
CA ASP A 356 -33.49 -9.53 -32.73
C ASP A 356 -32.31 -9.58 -31.74
N THR A 357 -31.48 -10.62 -31.84
CA THR A 357 -30.31 -10.85 -30.98
C THR A 357 -29.05 -11.13 -31.82
N PHE A 358 -27.93 -10.57 -31.36
CA PHE A 358 -26.62 -10.78 -31.98
C PHE A 358 -25.51 -10.61 -30.95
N ASN A 359 -24.36 -11.19 -31.22
CA ASN A 359 -23.14 -11.01 -30.43
C ASN A 359 -22.23 -10.00 -31.12
N LEU A 360 -21.61 -9.12 -30.33
CA LEU A 360 -20.50 -8.29 -30.78
C LEU A 360 -19.24 -8.77 -30.08
N THR A 361 -18.17 -8.93 -30.84
CA THR A 361 -16.80 -9.03 -30.31
C THR A 361 -16.09 -7.75 -30.72
N LEU A 362 -15.55 -7.02 -29.75
CA LEU A 362 -14.96 -5.71 -30.02
C LEU A 362 -13.75 -5.45 -29.13
N GLU A 363 -12.78 -4.74 -29.70
CA GLU A 363 -11.64 -4.23 -28.96
C GLU A 363 -11.74 -2.70 -28.85
N THR A 364 -11.46 -2.19 -27.65
CA THR A 364 -11.55 -0.76 -27.38
C THR A 364 -10.36 -0.29 -26.57
N GLU A 365 -10.08 1.00 -26.67
CA GLU A 365 -9.21 1.72 -25.76
C GLU A 365 -9.66 1.54 -24.31
N SER A 366 -8.72 1.61 -23.37
CA SER A 366 -9.00 1.54 -21.92
C SER A 366 -9.96 2.63 -21.46
N GLY A 367 -10.96 2.24 -20.67
CA GLY A 367 -11.93 3.18 -20.09
C GLY A 367 -13.13 3.49 -20.96
N THR A 368 -13.28 2.81 -22.09
CA THR A 368 -14.49 2.87 -22.93
C THR A 368 -15.68 2.23 -22.22
N TYR A 369 -16.82 2.89 -22.26
CA TYR A 369 -18.09 2.41 -21.73
C TYR A 369 -18.83 1.62 -22.83
N VAL A 370 -18.63 0.32 -22.87
CA VAL A 370 -19.14 -0.55 -23.94
C VAL A 370 -20.66 -0.64 -23.95
N LYS A 371 -21.31 -0.66 -22.77
CA LYS A 371 -22.79 -0.68 -22.68
C LYS A 371 -23.39 0.58 -23.34
N GLU A 372 -22.76 1.71 -23.12
CA GLU A 372 -23.16 3.01 -23.66
C GLU A 372 -22.82 3.16 -25.14
N PHE A 373 -21.73 2.56 -25.61
CA PHE A 373 -21.44 2.46 -27.03
C PHE A 373 -22.55 1.72 -27.78
N VAL A 374 -23.07 0.62 -27.21
CA VAL A 374 -24.15 -0.15 -27.82
C VAL A 374 -25.47 0.65 -27.81
N SER A 375 -25.86 1.19 -26.67
CA SER A 375 -27.19 1.82 -26.48
C SER A 375 -27.28 3.30 -26.90
N GLY A 376 -26.16 4.01 -26.94
CA GLY A 376 -26.12 5.46 -27.15
C GLY A 376 -26.36 6.32 -25.89
N ASP A 377 -26.86 5.71 -24.77
CA ASP A 377 -27.15 6.40 -23.49
C ASP A 377 -27.89 7.74 -23.67
N ASP A 378 -28.98 7.74 -24.46
CA ASP A 378 -29.78 8.93 -24.82
C ASP A 378 -28.94 10.07 -25.44
N GLY A 379 -28.01 9.72 -26.34
CA GLY A 379 -27.15 10.69 -27.04
C GLY A 379 -25.91 11.13 -26.24
N ARG A 380 -25.63 10.50 -25.10
CA ARG A 380 -24.40 10.75 -24.30
C ARG A 380 -23.17 9.99 -24.85
N CYS A 381 -23.39 9.05 -25.76
CA CYS A 381 -22.34 8.35 -26.50
C CYS A 381 -22.61 8.47 -28.00
N THR A 382 -21.74 9.14 -28.74
CA THR A 382 -21.87 9.35 -30.18
C THR A 382 -20.53 9.22 -30.89
N PRO A 383 -20.50 8.50 -32.05
CA PRO A 383 -21.56 7.66 -32.60
C PRO A 383 -21.81 6.42 -31.73
N SER A 384 -23.01 5.84 -31.82
CA SER A 384 -23.38 4.61 -31.13
C SER A 384 -23.81 3.52 -32.09
N PHE A 385 -23.76 2.27 -31.63
CA PHE A 385 -24.18 1.13 -32.46
C PHE A 385 -25.68 1.19 -32.80
N SER A 386 -26.52 1.56 -31.81
CA SER A 386 -27.97 1.77 -32.03
C SER A 386 -28.26 2.82 -33.08
N GLU A 387 -27.58 3.96 -33.04
CA GLU A 387 -27.73 5.03 -34.00
C GLU A 387 -27.34 4.58 -35.42
N ALA A 388 -26.19 3.94 -35.56
CA ALA A 388 -25.68 3.46 -36.85
C ALA A 388 -26.54 2.32 -37.44
N LEU A 389 -27.13 1.47 -36.60
CA LEU A 389 -28.03 0.41 -37.03
C LEU A 389 -29.45 0.93 -37.37
N GLY A 390 -29.84 2.05 -36.75
CA GLY A 390 -31.18 2.60 -36.86
C GLY A 390 -32.24 1.88 -36.03
N VAL A 391 -31.79 1.06 -35.06
CA VAL A 391 -32.65 0.27 -34.14
C VAL A 391 -32.06 0.39 -32.76
N GLN A 392 -32.90 0.66 -31.76
CA GLN A 392 -32.42 0.70 -30.37
C GLN A 392 -31.96 -0.67 -29.90
N CYS A 393 -30.76 -0.71 -29.30
CA CYS A 393 -30.08 -1.91 -28.85
C CYS A 393 -29.69 -1.79 -27.39
N TYR A 394 -29.72 -2.93 -26.69
CA TYR A 394 -29.35 -3.04 -25.27
C TYR A 394 -28.41 -4.20 -25.04
N VAL A 395 -27.47 -4.02 -24.16
CA VAL A 395 -26.55 -5.10 -23.74
C VAL A 395 -27.25 -6.02 -22.75
N GLN A 396 -27.34 -7.30 -23.09
CA GLN A 396 -27.83 -8.35 -22.17
C GLN A 396 -26.69 -8.90 -21.32
N THR A 397 -25.55 -9.24 -21.95
CA THR A 397 -24.35 -9.71 -21.23
C THR A 397 -23.12 -9.03 -21.81
N LEU A 398 -22.14 -8.80 -20.94
CA LEU A 398 -20.84 -8.24 -21.31
C LEU A 398 -19.74 -8.99 -20.60
N ASP A 399 -18.79 -9.54 -21.36
CA ASP A 399 -17.66 -10.29 -20.84
C ASP A 399 -16.36 -9.69 -21.36
N VAL A 400 -15.37 -9.56 -20.48
CA VAL A 400 -13.98 -9.23 -20.85
C VAL A 400 -13.32 -10.54 -21.27
N ILE A 401 -12.90 -10.64 -22.53
CA ILE A 401 -12.27 -11.88 -23.05
C ILE A 401 -10.77 -11.74 -23.27
N ALA A 402 -10.26 -10.52 -23.39
CA ALA A 402 -8.81 -10.26 -23.39
C ALA A 402 -8.48 -8.88 -22.80
N ILE A 403 -7.28 -8.78 -22.24
CA ILE A 403 -6.64 -7.52 -21.81
C ILE A 403 -5.29 -7.50 -22.52
N ASN A 404 -5.18 -6.61 -23.50
CA ASN A 404 -4.08 -6.62 -24.47
C ASN A 404 -2.94 -5.72 -23.97
N ASN A 405 -1.89 -6.33 -23.43
CA ASN A 405 -0.71 -5.64 -22.93
C ASN A 405 0.29 -5.33 -24.06
N GLU A 406 -0.05 -4.48 -25.00
CA GLU A 406 0.98 -3.91 -25.89
C GLU A 406 1.70 -2.79 -25.10
N GLY A 407 2.83 -3.11 -24.49
CA GLY A 407 3.68 -2.14 -23.81
C GLY A 407 4.38 -2.57 -22.53
N MET A 408 4.15 -3.77 -22.01
CA MET A 408 4.99 -4.36 -20.95
C MET A 408 6.00 -5.33 -21.55
N LYS A 409 7.03 -4.80 -22.21
CA LYS A 409 8.28 -5.52 -22.47
C LYS A 409 9.38 -4.95 -21.58
#